data_d4ab8a207746d5fbd80933126516abe9
#
_entry.id   d4ab8a207746d5fbd80933126516abe9
#
_cell.length_a   1.000
_cell.length_b   1.000
_cell.length_c   1.000
_cell.angle_alpha   90.00
_cell.angle_beta   90.00
_cell.angle_gamma   90.00
#
_symmetry.space_group_name_H-M   'P 1'
#
loop_
_entity.id
_entity.type
_entity.pdbx_description
1 polymer ?
#
loop_
_entity_poly.entity_id
_entity_poly.type
_entity_poly.pdbx_seq_one_letter_code
_entity_poly.pdbx_strand_id
1 'polypeptide(L)'
;MALQDIEEITKFLNARGFQDADEMAHDAVEDGEPIVETICFHEIAEDLFNPIHDASWVEEAADDGDHEIGDHLKRLLATGADPQDLAIFARYMQRRFASDLGRILDGINMYTSPERPFEDFGVFALVDGKPTAQITDLEEGLGFWDLDSEMELSLSVAKALEEDDSNDED
;
A
#
# COMPACT_ATOMS: atom_id res chain seq x y z
N MET A 1 3.50 17.91 13.76
CA MET A 1 2.96 18.10 15.12
C MET A 1 2.42 16.73 15.49
N ALA A 2 3.01 16.04 16.44
CA ALA A 2 2.52 14.72 16.85
C ALA A 2 1.17 14.93 17.58
N LEU A 3 0.15 14.15 17.24
CA LEU A 3 -1.09 14.12 18.00
C LEU A 3 -0.78 13.44 19.35
N GLN A 4 -1.11 14.10 20.45
CA GLN A 4 -0.80 13.61 21.80
C GLN A 4 -2.02 13.62 22.72
N ASP A 5 -3.17 14.02 22.20
CA ASP A 5 -4.42 14.13 22.93
C ASP A 5 -5.40 13.08 22.43
N ILE A 6 -6.02 12.32 23.33
CA ILE A 6 -6.99 11.27 23.01
C ILE A 6 -8.10 11.82 22.09
N GLU A 7 -8.62 13.02 22.35
CA GLU A 7 -9.69 13.60 21.54
C GLU A 7 -9.25 13.90 20.09
N GLU A 8 -8.01 14.38 19.91
CA GLU A 8 -7.45 14.65 18.58
C GLU A 8 -7.19 13.34 17.83
N ILE A 9 -6.68 12.31 18.50
CA ILE A 9 -6.44 10.98 17.91
C ILE A 9 -7.76 10.30 17.55
N THR A 10 -8.74 10.29 18.47
CA THR A 10 -10.09 9.76 18.19
C THR A 10 -10.70 10.43 16.95
N LYS A 11 -10.58 11.75 16.85
CA LYS A 11 -11.09 12.49 15.68
C LYS A 11 -10.35 12.10 14.38
N PHE A 12 -9.04 11.92 14.45
CA PHE A 12 -8.22 11.46 13.33
C PHE A 12 -8.65 10.07 12.83
N LEU A 13 -8.87 9.13 13.76
CA LEU A 13 -9.28 7.75 13.48
C LEU A 13 -10.72 7.70 12.94
N ASN A 14 -11.65 8.41 13.56
CA ASN A 14 -13.04 8.49 13.10
C ASN A 14 -13.15 9.06 11.68
N ALA A 15 -12.32 10.05 11.32
CA ALA A 15 -12.29 10.62 9.98
C ALA A 15 -11.86 9.60 8.91
N ARG A 16 -11.21 8.50 9.31
CA ARG A 16 -10.75 7.40 8.47
C ARG A 16 -11.64 6.15 8.55
N GLY A 17 -12.73 6.21 9.34
CA GLY A 17 -13.75 5.17 9.42
C GLY A 17 -13.41 4.02 10.39
N PHE A 18 -12.43 4.20 11.27
CA PHE A 18 -12.14 3.22 12.31
C PHE A 18 -13.29 3.13 13.31
N GLN A 19 -13.81 1.91 13.57
CA GLN A 19 -14.96 1.68 14.44
C GLN A 19 -14.60 1.79 15.93
N ASP A 20 -13.39 1.38 16.29
CA ASP A 20 -12.88 1.34 17.68
C ASP A 20 -11.95 2.52 17.97
N ALA A 21 -12.23 3.70 17.35
CA ALA A 21 -11.38 4.88 17.41
C ALA A 21 -11.08 5.37 18.82
N ASP A 22 -12.03 5.24 19.76
CA ASP A 22 -11.84 5.65 21.16
C ASP A 22 -10.86 4.73 21.89
N GLU A 23 -10.97 3.40 21.71
CA GLU A 23 -10.08 2.40 22.29
C GLU A 23 -8.65 2.58 21.73
N MET A 24 -8.51 2.63 20.42
CA MET A 24 -7.24 2.86 19.74
C MET A 24 -6.56 4.17 20.18
N ALA A 25 -7.35 5.24 20.41
CA ALA A 25 -6.80 6.51 20.89
C ALA A 25 -6.29 6.43 22.33
N HIS A 26 -6.92 5.60 23.20
CA HIS A 26 -6.41 5.33 24.52
C HIS A 26 -5.12 4.53 24.49
N ASP A 27 -5.04 3.47 23.69
CA ASP A 27 -3.84 2.64 23.54
C ASP A 27 -2.66 3.47 23.00
N ALA A 28 -2.92 4.36 22.03
CA ALA A 28 -1.91 5.28 21.52
C ALA A 28 -1.33 6.21 22.59
N VAL A 29 -2.16 6.69 23.54
CA VAL A 29 -1.72 7.66 24.58
C VAL A 29 -1.22 6.95 25.83
N GLU A 30 -1.91 5.91 26.32
CA GLU A 30 -1.61 5.25 27.60
C GLU A 30 -0.47 4.24 27.45
N ASP A 31 -0.45 3.47 26.36
CA ASP A 31 0.55 2.44 26.09
C ASP A 31 1.69 2.94 25.19
N GLY A 32 1.50 4.11 24.59
CA GLY A 32 2.50 4.72 23.71
C GLY A 32 2.60 4.03 22.34
N GLU A 33 1.51 3.41 21.90
CA GLU A 33 1.46 2.76 20.60
C GLU A 33 1.48 3.78 19.45
N PRO A 34 2.30 3.59 18.42
CA PRO A 34 2.46 4.54 17.31
C PRO A 34 1.35 4.42 16.26
N ILE A 35 0.09 4.32 16.70
CA ILE A 35 -1.07 4.04 15.82
C ILE A 35 -1.21 5.10 14.72
N VAL A 36 -1.13 6.38 15.10
CA VAL A 36 -1.27 7.50 14.14
C VAL A 36 -0.14 7.50 13.13
N GLU A 37 1.10 7.31 13.58
CA GLU A 37 2.30 7.27 12.76
C GLU A 37 2.26 6.08 11.80
N THR A 38 1.81 4.92 12.28
CA THR A 38 1.67 3.70 11.48
C THR A 38 0.63 3.90 10.38
N ILE A 39 -0.55 4.44 10.70
CA ILE A 39 -1.59 4.73 9.70
C ILE A 39 -1.09 5.74 8.66
N CYS A 40 -0.46 6.84 9.08
CA CYS A 40 0.09 7.81 8.15
C CYS A 40 1.18 7.21 7.24
N PHE A 41 2.02 6.32 7.78
CA PHE A 41 3.02 5.61 6.98
C PHE A 41 2.36 4.73 5.92
N HIS A 42 1.31 3.99 6.28
CA HIS A 42 0.58 3.13 5.35
C HIS A 42 -0.10 3.94 4.24
N GLU A 43 -0.74 5.07 4.58
CA GLU A 43 -1.34 5.97 3.59
C GLU A 43 -0.31 6.47 2.57
N ILE A 44 0.87 6.91 3.05
CA ILE A 44 1.95 7.35 2.17
C ILE A 44 2.48 6.21 1.31
N ALA A 45 2.63 5.01 1.88
CA ALA A 45 3.11 3.84 1.14
C ALA A 45 2.11 3.39 0.07
N GLU A 46 0.80 3.50 0.35
CA GLU A 46 -0.27 3.18 -0.59
C GLU A 46 -0.25 4.10 -1.82
N ASP A 47 0.04 5.38 -1.62
CA ASP A 47 0.18 6.36 -2.72
C ASP A 47 1.34 6.04 -3.69
N LEU A 48 2.28 5.19 -3.28
CA LEU A 48 3.38 4.73 -4.14
C LEU A 48 3.01 3.57 -5.05
N PHE A 49 1.86 2.94 -4.82
CA PHE A 49 1.44 1.79 -5.61
C PHE A 49 0.67 2.25 -6.86
N ASN A 50 0.87 1.54 -7.96
CA ASN A 50 0.11 1.79 -9.18
C ASN A 50 -1.37 1.47 -8.96
N PRO A 51 -2.29 2.31 -9.46
CA PRO A 51 -3.72 2.05 -9.34
C PRO A 51 -4.09 0.77 -10.09
N ILE A 52 -4.94 -0.05 -9.47
CA ILE A 52 -5.39 -1.32 -10.07
C ILE A 52 -6.49 -1.10 -11.12
N HIS A 53 -7.25 0.00 -11.00
CA HIS A 53 -8.39 0.32 -11.88
C HIS A 53 -8.01 1.16 -13.11
N ASP A 54 -6.77 1.65 -13.16
CA ASP A 54 -6.26 2.45 -14.26
C ASP A 54 -5.01 1.79 -14.81
N ALA A 55 -5.16 1.17 -15.98
CA ALA A 55 -4.06 0.53 -16.69
C ALA A 55 -3.36 1.46 -17.68
N SER A 56 -3.74 2.74 -17.78
CA SER A 56 -3.15 3.71 -18.75
C SER A 56 -1.64 3.84 -18.60
N TRP A 57 -1.14 3.72 -17.36
CA TRP A 57 0.29 3.76 -17.08
C TRP A 57 1.08 2.64 -17.78
N VAL A 58 0.46 1.49 -18.10
CA VAL A 58 1.10 0.38 -18.83
C VAL A 58 1.41 0.80 -20.27
N GLU A 59 0.46 1.46 -20.94
CA GLU A 59 0.62 1.97 -22.29
C GLU A 59 1.58 3.16 -22.30
N GLU A 60 1.44 4.09 -21.35
CA GLU A 60 2.33 5.23 -21.18
C GLU A 60 3.77 4.79 -20.98
N ALA A 61 4.03 3.84 -20.06
CA ALA A 61 5.35 3.28 -19.83
C ALA A 61 5.88 2.51 -21.04
N ALA A 62 5.01 1.85 -21.81
CA ALA A 62 5.40 1.20 -23.06
C ALA A 62 5.83 2.23 -24.13
N ASP A 63 5.17 3.38 -24.21
CA ASP A 63 5.46 4.42 -25.18
C ASP A 63 6.63 5.33 -24.80
N ASP A 64 6.96 5.40 -23.50
CA ASP A 64 8.12 6.13 -23.01
C ASP A 64 9.42 5.40 -23.38
N GLY A 65 10.15 5.96 -24.32
CA GLY A 65 11.41 5.38 -24.82
C GLY A 65 12.55 5.38 -23.79
N ASP A 66 12.42 6.16 -22.72
CA ASP A 66 13.40 6.24 -21.64
C ASP A 66 13.03 5.34 -20.43
N HIS A 67 11.85 4.72 -20.46
CA HIS A 67 11.40 3.84 -19.39
C HIS A 67 12.12 2.48 -19.46
N GLU A 68 12.75 2.07 -18.35
CA GLU A 68 13.57 0.84 -18.31
C GLU A 68 12.84 -0.43 -18.77
N ILE A 69 11.52 -0.52 -18.54
CA ILE A 69 10.68 -1.65 -18.93
C ILE A 69 9.85 -1.41 -20.19
N GLY A 70 9.91 -0.22 -20.81
CA GLY A 70 9.06 0.17 -21.93
C GLY A 70 9.11 -0.82 -23.09
N ASP A 71 10.30 -1.21 -23.55
CA ASP A 71 10.47 -2.21 -24.61
C ASP A 71 9.91 -3.59 -24.26
N HIS A 72 9.91 -3.95 -22.99
CA HIS A 72 9.34 -5.21 -22.51
C HIS A 72 7.82 -5.16 -22.56
N LEU A 73 7.22 -4.06 -22.08
CA LEU A 73 5.78 -3.83 -22.14
C LEU A 73 5.29 -3.79 -23.59
N LYS A 74 5.97 -3.07 -24.49
CA LYS A 74 5.64 -3.09 -25.94
C LYS A 74 5.58 -4.50 -26.51
N ARG A 75 6.54 -5.36 -26.17
CA ARG A 75 6.53 -6.75 -26.64
C ARG A 75 5.39 -7.56 -26.07
N LEU A 76 5.05 -7.38 -24.78
CA LEU A 76 3.92 -8.05 -24.14
C LEU A 76 2.60 -7.62 -24.78
N LEU A 77 2.37 -6.33 -24.93
CA LEU A 77 1.18 -5.78 -25.58
C LEU A 77 1.05 -6.27 -27.02
N ALA A 78 2.16 -6.34 -27.76
CA ALA A 78 2.18 -6.86 -29.14
C ALA A 78 1.82 -8.35 -29.24
N THR A 79 1.92 -9.13 -28.14
CA THR A 79 1.45 -10.53 -28.09
C THR A 79 -0.04 -10.65 -27.74
N GLY A 80 -0.73 -9.53 -27.47
CA GLY A 80 -2.13 -9.48 -27.08
C GLY A 80 -2.33 -9.58 -25.55
N ALA A 81 -1.30 -9.28 -24.74
CA ALA A 81 -1.48 -9.17 -23.31
C ALA A 81 -2.40 -7.98 -23.01
N ASP A 82 -3.37 -8.21 -22.11
CA ASP A 82 -4.28 -7.16 -21.68
C ASP A 82 -3.55 -6.19 -20.75
N PRO A 83 -3.59 -4.86 -21.00
CA PRO A 83 -3.01 -3.87 -20.10
C PRO A 83 -3.55 -3.97 -18.67
N GLN A 84 -4.82 -4.31 -18.49
CA GLN A 84 -5.45 -4.47 -17.18
C GLN A 84 -4.85 -5.66 -16.41
N ASP A 85 -4.62 -6.80 -17.05
CA ASP A 85 -3.96 -7.94 -16.43
C ASP A 85 -2.53 -7.60 -15.99
N LEU A 86 -1.83 -6.79 -16.81
CA LEU A 86 -0.48 -6.32 -16.47
C LEU A 86 -0.49 -5.36 -15.26
N ALA A 87 -1.49 -4.47 -15.18
CA ALA A 87 -1.67 -3.56 -14.04
C ALA A 87 -1.95 -4.34 -12.75
N ILE A 88 -2.86 -5.31 -12.77
CA ILE A 88 -3.18 -6.19 -11.65
C ILE A 88 -1.93 -6.96 -11.20
N PHE A 89 -1.20 -7.55 -12.13
CA PHE A 89 0.04 -8.27 -11.82
C PHE A 89 1.09 -7.36 -11.17
N ALA A 90 1.29 -6.16 -11.72
CA ALA A 90 2.25 -5.19 -11.16
C ALA A 90 1.85 -4.77 -9.74
N ARG A 91 0.57 -4.48 -9.50
CA ARG A 91 0.04 -4.14 -8.17
C ARG A 91 0.25 -5.27 -7.17
N TYR A 92 -0.03 -6.51 -7.56
CA TYR A 92 0.24 -7.68 -6.72
C TYR A 92 1.73 -7.78 -6.35
N MET A 93 2.63 -7.58 -7.32
CA MET A 93 4.07 -7.65 -7.06
C MET A 93 4.56 -6.51 -6.15
N GLN A 94 4.02 -5.29 -6.32
CA GLN A 94 4.32 -4.16 -5.44
C GLN A 94 3.90 -4.45 -3.99
N ARG A 95 2.68 -4.94 -3.78
CA ARG A 95 2.18 -5.31 -2.45
C ARG A 95 2.99 -6.44 -1.84
N ARG A 96 3.29 -7.46 -2.62
CA ARG A 96 4.10 -8.58 -2.14
C ARG A 96 5.48 -8.10 -1.68
N PHE A 97 6.11 -7.23 -2.45
CA PHE A 97 7.40 -6.64 -2.08
C PHE A 97 7.28 -5.77 -0.82
N ALA A 98 6.24 -4.94 -0.72
CA ALA A 98 6.00 -4.08 0.44
C ALA A 98 5.75 -4.89 1.71
N SER A 99 4.95 -5.96 1.65
CA SER A 99 4.74 -6.89 2.75
C SER A 99 6.04 -7.56 3.19
N ASP A 100 6.81 -8.13 2.26
CA ASP A 100 8.10 -8.75 2.57
C ASP A 100 9.10 -7.74 3.19
N LEU A 101 9.08 -6.48 2.74
CA LEU A 101 9.87 -5.40 3.32
C LEU A 101 9.37 -5.02 4.72
N GLY A 102 8.04 -4.91 4.91
CA GLY A 102 7.42 -4.67 6.21
C GLY A 102 7.86 -5.70 7.24
N ARG A 103 7.82 -6.99 6.90
CA ARG A 103 8.30 -8.08 7.78
C ARG A 103 9.75 -7.92 8.22
N ILE A 104 10.61 -7.45 7.32
CA ILE A 104 12.02 -7.18 7.67
C ILE A 104 12.11 -6.01 8.65
N LEU A 105 11.31 -4.97 8.44
CA LEU A 105 11.33 -3.75 9.24
C LEU A 105 10.64 -3.91 10.59
N ASP A 106 9.66 -4.83 10.70
CA ASP A 106 9.02 -5.22 11.96
C ASP A 106 9.88 -6.17 12.81
N GLY A 107 11.10 -6.48 12.35
CA GLY A 107 11.99 -7.38 13.06
C GLY A 107 11.61 -8.85 12.96
N ILE A 108 10.67 -9.22 12.09
CA ILE A 108 10.35 -10.61 11.80
C ILE A 108 11.48 -11.21 10.96
N ASN A 109 12.57 -11.50 11.64
CA ASN A 109 13.82 -11.81 10.99
C ASN A 109 13.86 -13.26 10.46
N MET A 110 13.27 -13.45 9.28
CA MET A 110 13.35 -14.75 8.57
C MET A 110 14.75 -15.03 7.97
N TYR A 111 15.62 -14.04 7.97
CA TYR A 111 16.93 -14.09 7.31
C TYR A 111 18.10 -13.79 8.26
N THR A 112 17.99 -14.16 9.53
CA THR A 112 19.10 -14.03 10.48
C THR A 112 20.30 -14.85 9.98
N SER A 113 21.38 -14.16 9.68
CA SER A 113 22.67 -14.78 9.44
C SER A 113 23.60 -14.38 10.59
N PRO A 114 24.33 -15.33 11.21
CA PRO A 114 25.30 -15.02 12.26
C PRO A 114 26.44 -14.11 11.78
N GLU A 115 26.53 -13.85 10.49
CA GLU A 115 27.53 -12.97 9.89
C GLU A 115 27.09 -11.49 9.84
N ARG A 116 25.84 -11.17 10.22
CA ARG A 116 25.34 -9.80 10.20
C ARG A 116 25.71 -9.06 11.49
N PRO A 117 26.26 -7.84 11.40
CA PRO A 117 26.69 -7.06 12.57
C PRO A 117 25.54 -6.36 13.32
N PHE A 118 24.30 -6.56 12.91
CA PHE A 118 23.09 -6.00 13.50
C PHE A 118 22.02 -7.06 13.62
N GLU A 119 21.18 -6.92 14.65
CA GLU A 119 20.13 -7.91 14.96
C GLU A 119 18.85 -7.59 14.21
N ASP A 120 18.55 -6.27 13.98
CA ASP A 120 17.26 -5.85 13.49
C ASP A 120 17.29 -4.50 12.77
N PHE A 121 16.15 -4.16 12.13
CA PHE A 121 15.87 -2.87 11.53
C PHE A 121 14.60 -2.28 12.16
N GLY A 122 14.42 -0.98 12.01
CA GLY A 122 13.18 -0.34 12.44
C GLY A 122 12.95 0.97 11.67
N VAL A 123 11.70 1.30 11.52
CA VAL A 123 11.25 2.59 10.99
C VAL A 123 10.82 3.45 12.18
N PHE A 124 11.18 4.72 12.16
CA PHE A 124 10.89 5.64 13.26
C PHE A 124 10.20 6.89 12.72
N ALA A 125 9.15 7.32 13.40
CA ALA A 125 8.61 8.66 13.21
C ALA A 125 9.61 9.70 13.73
N LEU A 126 9.73 10.82 13.01
CA LEU A 126 10.65 11.90 13.39
C LEU A 126 9.88 13.18 13.69
N VAL A 127 10.15 13.78 14.84
CA VAL A 127 9.70 15.15 15.17
C VAL A 127 10.94 16.03 15.32
N ASP A 128 11.01 17.11 14.54
CA ASP A 128 12.18 17.99 14.48
C ASP A 128 13.50 17.23 14.19
N GLY A 129 13.43 16.18 13.37
CA GLY A 129 14.56 15.34 12.99
C GLY A 129 15.04 14.37 14.07
N LYS A 130 14.29 14.19 15.13
CA LYS A 130 14.60 13.24 16.21
C LYS A 130 13.60 12.08 16.20
N PRO A 131 14.07 10.83 16.36
CA PRO A 131 13.18 9.68 16.52
C PRO A 131 12.27 9.87 17.75
N THR A 132 10.98 9.60 17.58
CA THR A 132 9.97 9.70 18.63
C THR A 132 9.31 8.36 18.93
N ALA A 133 8.81 7.68 17.90
CA ALA A 133 8.16 6.39 18.04
C ALA A 133 8.71 5.44 16.97
N GLN A 134 8.88 4.19 17.32
CA GLN A 134 9.11 3.13 16.32
C GLN A 134 7.77 2.77 15.72
N ILE A 135 7.70 2.82 14.39
CA ILE A 135 6.51 2.36 13.66
C ILE A 135 6.58 0.84 13.60
N THR A 136 5.48 0.19 14.00
CA THR A 136 5.31 -1.27 14.02
C THR A 136 4.17 -1.69 13.09
N ASP A 137 3.95 -3.00 12.99
CA ASP A 137 2.86 -3.60 12.19
C ASP A 137 2.89 -3.20 10.71
N LEU A 138 4.10 -2.96 10.20
CA LEU A 138 4.32 -2.57 8.80
C LEU A 138 3.91 -3.69 7.84
N GLU A 139 4.12 -4.96 8.22
CA GLU A 139 3.68 -6.11 7.43
C GLU A 139 2.16 -6.11 7.31
N GLU A 140 1.46 -5.98 8.43
CA GLU A 140 0.00 -6.05 8.47
C GLU A 140 -0.62 -4.92 7.65
N GLY A 141 -0.17 -3.69 7.82
CA GLY A 141 -0.70 -2.56 7.08
C GLY A 141 -0.41 -2.57 5.59
N LEU A 142 0.75 -3.03 5.16
CA LEU A 142 1.14 -3.08 3.75
C LEU A 142 0.66 -4.36 3.03
N GLY A 143 0.31 -5.42 3.76
CA GLY A 143 -0.12 -6.71 3.23
C GLY A 143 -1.62 -6.98 3.26
N PHE A 144 -2.34 -6.34 4.17
CA PHE A 144 -3.74 -6.68 4.51
C PHE A 144 -4.81 -5.94 3.72
N TRP A 145 -4.43 -5.05 2.82
CA TRP A 145 -5.45 -4.55 1.89
C TRP A 145 -5.93 -5.73 1.06
N ASP A 146 -7.19 -6.06 1.26
CA ASP A 146 -7.86 -7.21 0.69
C ASP A 146 -7.80 -7.13 -0.84
N LEU A 147 -6.75 -7.76 -1.41
CA LEU A 147 -6.56 -7.86 -2.85
C LEU A 147 -7.78 -8.49 -3.52
N ASP A 148 -8.46 -9.40 -2.80
CA ASP A 148 -9.65 -10.05 -3.29
C ASP A 148 -10.81 -9.04 -3.40
N SER A 149 -10.99 -8.16 -2.40
CA SER A 149 -11.99 -7.07 -2.47
C SER A 149 -11.66 -6.03 -3.54
N GLU A 150 -10.39 -5.65 -3.71
CA GLU A 150 -9.98 -4.76 -4.80
C GLU A 150 -10.17 -5.42 -6.17
N MET A 151 -9.83 -6.69 -6.32
CA MET A 151 -10.04 -7.43 -7.56
C MET A 151 -11.52 -7.63 -7.86
N GLU A 152 -12.34 -7.97 -6.86
CA GLU A 152 -13.80 -8.09 -7.02
C GLU A 152 -14.42 -6.76 -7.44
N LEU A 153 -13.99 -5.65 -6.83
CA LEU A 153 -14.44 -4.31 -7.20
C LEU A 153 -14.00 -3.97 -8.64
N SER A 154 -12.75 -4.26 -9.00
CA SER A 154 -12.22 -4.05 -10.36
C SER A 154 -13.01 -4.84 -11.41
N LEU A 155 -13.24 -6.11 -11.17
CA LEU A 155 -14.03 -6.97 -12.07
C LEU A 155 -15.49 -6.51 -12.17
N SER A 156 -16.08 -6.02 -11.09
CA SER A 156 -17.46 -5.52 -11.11
C SER A 156 -17.57 -4.20 -11.89
N VAL A 157 -16.58 -3.32 -11.79
CA VAL A 157 -16.51 -2.06 -12.56
C VAL A 157 -16.28 -2.34 -14.03
N ALA A 158 -15.36 -3.23 -14.39
CA ALA A 158 -15.11 -3.63 -15.76
C ALA A 158 -16.38 -4.21 -16.41
N LYS A 159 -17.08 -5.10 -15.71
CA LYS A 159 -18.32 -5.69 -16.17
C LYS A 159 -19.45 -4.66 -16.35
N ALA A 160 -19.55 -3.67 -15.44
CA ALA A 160 -20.52 -2.59 -15.57
C ALA A 160 -20.27 -1.70 -16.79
N LEU A 161 -18.99 -1.45 -17.13
CA LEU A 161 -18.62 -0.68 -18.33
C LEU A 161 -18.94 -1.44 -19.62
N GLU A 162 -18.70 -2.76 -19.67
CA GLU A 162 -19.06 -3.60 -20.82
C GLU A 162 -20.57 -3.66 -21.08
N GLU A 163 -21.39 -3.65 -20.00
CA GLU A 163 -22.85 -3.64 -20.09
C GLU A 163 -23.40 -2.29 -20.58
N ASP A 164 -22.71 -1.17 -20.30
CA ASP A 164 -23.12 0.17 -20.74
C ASP A 164 -22.82 0.37 -22.22
N ASP A 165 -21.66 -0.07 -22.71
CA ASP A 165 -21.29 -0.03 -24.14
C ASP A 165 -22.21 -0.88 -25.03
N SER A 166 -22.77 -1.95 -24.49
CA SER A 166 -23.69 -2.83 -25.24
C SER A 166 -25.11 -2.27 -25.41
N ASN A 167 -25.48 -1.25 -24.65
CA ASN A 167 -26.80 -0.61 -24.73
C ASN A 167 -26.86 0.59 -25.69
N ASP A 168 -25.73 1.07 -26.18
CA ASP A 168 -25.67 2.20 -27.12
C ASP A 168 -25.73 1.79 -28.61
N GLU A 169 -25.85 0.49 -28.93
CA GLU A 169 -25.90 -0.03 -30.32
C GLU A 169 -27.33 -0.34 -30.84
N ASP A 170 -28.42 0.04 -30.15
CA ASP A 170 -29.80 -0.08 -30.61
C ASP A 170 -30.40 1.30 -30.96
#